data_1992df36a3c02374e499eee0d9919f4e
#
_entry.id   1992df36a3c02374e499eee0d9919f4e
#
_cell.length_a   1.000
_cell.length_b   1.000
_cell.length_c   1.000
_cell.angle_alpha   90.00
_cell.angle_beta   90.00
_cell.angle_gamma   90.00
#
_symmetry.space_group_name_H-M   'P 1'
#
loop_
_entity.id
_entity.type
_entity.pdbx_description
1 polymer ?
#
loop_
_entity_poly.entity_id
_entity_poly.type
_entity_poly.pdbx_seq_one_letter_code
_entity_poly.pdbx_strand_id
1 'polypeptide(L)'
;MDGLNLVINITDRDKSETAIRLFQENGVFTTDVALGQGTATREILEYLYLSPAEKAIIFGVVTNAGLSSLFKTLKRRMYIDVPGNGIAVTIPLSSIGGRRSLEYMLDGQVLGTNKSLEKAERIERMSIKTDYELI
;
A
#
# COMPACT_ATOMS: atom_id res chain seq x y z
N MET A 1 18.64 4.06 -7.85
CA MET A 1 18.20 3.51 -6.55
C MET A 1 16.71 3.21 -6.62
N ASP A 2 16.34 2.02 -6.29
CA ASP A 2 14.92 1.69 -6.24
C ASP A 2 14.28 2.40 -5.06
N GLY A 3 13.31 3.24 -5.36
CA GLY A 3 12.57 3.93 -4.33
C GLY A 3 11.56 3.03 -3.64
N LEU A 4 11.04 3.50 -2.53
CA LEU A 4 9.91 2.91 -1.86
C LEU A 4 8.65 3.72 -2.16
N ASN A 5 7.54 3.03 -2.21
CA ASN A 5 6.24 3.64 -2.47
C ASN A 5 5.25 3.19 -1.41
N LEU A 6 4.41 4.12 -0.98
CA LEU A 6 3.23 3.80 -0.21
C LEU A 6 2.11 3.45 -1.19
N VAL A 7 1.51 2.30 -1.03
CA VAL A 7 0.35 1.89 -1.81
C VAL A 7 -0.88 1.96 -0.93
N ILE A 8 -1.93 2.56 -1.45
CA ILE A 8 -3.22 2.65 -0.77
C ILE A 8 -4.25 2.03 -1.69
N ASN A 9 -4.90 0.97 -1.23
CA ASN A 9 -5.99 0.33 -1.97
C ASN A 9 -7.28 0.46 -1.15
N ILE A 10 -8.28 1.08 -1.75
CA ILE A 10 -9.61 1.21 -1.15
C ILE A 10 -10.52 0.23 -1.89
N THR A 11 -11.07 -0.72 -1.17
CA THR A 11 -11.93 -1.75 -1.74
C THR A 11 -13.11 -2.04 -0.81
N ASP A 12 -14.05 -2.84 -1.27
CA ASP A 12 -15.12 -3.30 -0.40
C ASP A 12 -14.57 -4.19 0.70
N ARG A 13 -15.17 -4.10 1.88
CA ARG A 13 -14.67 -4.80 3.07
C ARG A 13 -14.63 -6.32 2.89
N ASP A 14 -15.56 -6.88 2.14
CA ASP A 14 -15.59 -8.31 1.85
C ASP A 14 -14.45 -8.79 0.95
N LYS A 15 -13.78 -7.86 0.26
CA LYS A 15 -12.62 -8.17 -0.59
C LYS A 15 -11.29 -7.90 0.09
N SER A 16 -11.29 -7.47 1.35
CA SER A 16 -10.07 -7.07 2.05
C SER A 16 -9.08 -8.21 2.20
N GLU A 17 -9.52 -9.40 2.52
CA GLU A 17 -8.63 -10.56 2.68
C GLU A 17 -7.92 -10.90 1.37
N THR A 18 -8.65 -10.85 0.26
CA THR A 18 -8.05 -11.07 -1.05
C THR A 18 -6.99 -10.02 -1.36
N ALA A 19 -7.30 -8.75 -1.11
CA ALA A 19 -6.35 -7.66 -1.34
C ALA A 19 -5.10 -7.80 -0.48
N ILE A 20 -5.25 -8.11 0.80
CA ILE A 20 -4.12 -8.31 1.71
C ILE A 20 -3.22 -9.45 1.21
N ARG A 21 -3.81 -10.56 0.80
CA ARG A 21 -3.06 -11.68 0.27
C ARG A 21 -2.29 -11.30 -0.98
N LEU A 22 -2.91 -10.56 -1.90
CA LEU A 22 -2.25 -10.11 -3.13
C LEU A 22 -1.10 -9.14 -2.83
N PHE A 23 -1.27 -8.28 -1.85
CA PHE A 23 -0.19 -7.40 -1.38
C PHE A 23 1.00 -8.23 -0.90
N GLN A 24 0.74 -9.20 -0.04
CA GLN A 24 1.80 -10.06 0.51
C GLN A 24 2.49 -10.90 -0.56
N GLU A 25 1.74 -11.44 -1.50
CA GLU A 25 2.30 -12.23 -2.60
C GLU A 25 3.18 -11.41 -3.54
N ASN A 26 2.98 -10.10 -3.59
CA ASN A 26 3.74 -9.19 -4.45
C ASN A 26 4.83 -8.40 -3.72
N GLY A 27 5.23 -8.84 -2.54
CA GLY A 27 6.37 -8.29 -1.83
C GLY A 27 6.11 -6.98 -1.12
N VAL A 28 4.87 -6.71 -0.74
CA VAL A 28 4.56 -5.54 0.09
C VAL A 28 5.01 -5.81 1.51
N PHE A 29 5.84 -4.93 2.07
CA PHE A 29 6.52 -5.18 3.33
C PHE A 29 5.60 -5.17 4.54
N THR A 30 4.84 -4.11 4.67
CA THR A 30 3.93 -3.93 5.79
C THR A 30 2.55 -3.75 5.21
N THR A 31 1.58 -4.51 5.71
CA THR A 31 0.21 -4.40 5.26
C THR A 31 -0.68 -4.07 6.44
N ASP A 32 -1.20 -2.87 6.46
CA ASP A 32 -2.13 -2.40 7.48
C ASP A 32 -3.50 -2.17 6.88
N VAL A 33 -4.53 -2.32 7.68
CA VAL A 33 -5.91 -2.17 7.23
C VAL A 33 -6.65 -1.21 8.14
N ALA A 34 -7.30 -0.23 7.53
CA ALA A 34 -8.26 0.65 8.21
C ALA A 34 -9.65 0.39 7.63
N LEU A 35 -10.65 0.56 8.45
CA LEU A 35 -12.04 0.41 8.03
C LEU A 35 -12.64 1.79 7.78
N GLY A 36 -13.47 1.89 6.75
CA GLY A 36 -14.14 3.13 6.40
C GLY A 36 -15.50 2.88 5.79
N GLN A 37 -16.15 3.96 5.40
CA GLN A 37 -17.43 3.91 4.72
C GLN A 37 -17.33 4.69 3.41
N GLY A 38 -18.06 4.22 2.40
CA GLY A 38 -18.16 4.94 1.14
C GLY A 38 -18.80 6.31 1.33
N THR A 39 -18.32 7.27 0.53
CA THR A 39 -18.76 8.66 0.60
C THR A 39 -19.90 8.99 -0.36
N ALA A 40 -20.35 8.04 -1.15
CA ALA A 40 -21.49 8.26 -2.02
C ALA A 40 -22.72 8.64 -1.19
N THR A 41 -23.47 9.65 -1.64
CA THR A 41 -24.66 10.09 -0.91
C THR A 41 -25.69 8.98 -0.88
N ARG A 42 -26.48 8.95 0.19
CA ARG A 42 -27.57 8.00 0.35
C ARG A 42 -28.54 8.04 -0.83
N GLU A 43 -28.83 9.22 -1.33
CA GLU A 43 -29.72 9.42 -2.48
C GLU A 43 -29.19 8.74 -3.75
N ILE A 44 -27.89 8.86 -4.01
CA ILE A 44 -27.25 8.21 -5.16
C ILE A 44 -27.31 6.69 -5.00
N LEU A 45 -27.02 6.19 -3.81
CA LEU A 45 -27.07 4.75 -3.54
C LEU A 45 -28.47 4.19 -3.72
N GLU A 46 -29.48 4.89 -3.21
CA GLU A 46 -30.89 4.49 -3.39
C GLU A 46 -31.30 4.50 -4.85
N TYR A 47 -30.89 5.54 -5.60
CA TYR A 47 -31.18 5.65 -7.02
C TYR A 47 -30.59 4.48 -7.83
N LEU A 48 -29.40 4.03 -7.45
CA LEU A 48 -28.70 2.92 -8.12
C LEU A 48 -29.03 1.56 -7.51
N TYR A 49 -29.95 1.49 -6.56
CA TYR A 49 -30.28 0.28 -5.80
C TYR A 49 -29.07 -0.33 -5.09
N LEU A 50 -28.16 0.52 -4.64
CA LEU A 50 -26.95 0.10 -3.94
C LEU A 50 -27.11 0.34 -2.44
N SER A 51 -26.55 -0.56 -1.65
CA SER A 51 -26.43 -0.37 -0.21
C SER A 51 -25.19 0.46 0.10
N PRO A 52 -25.18 1.23 1.22
CA PRO A 52 -23.96 1.86 1.69
C PRO A 52 -22.87 0.80 1.86
N ALA A 53 -21.80 0.93 1.11
CA ALA A 53 -20.75 -0.06 1.14
C ALA A 53 -19.74 0.28 2.25
N GLU A 54 -19.50 -0.70 3.11
CA GLU A 54 -18.37 -0.63 4.04
C GLU A 54 -17.08 -0.86 3.27
N LYS A 55 -16.09 -0.02 3.49
CA LYS A 55 -14.81 -0.04 2.78
C LYS A 55 -13.69 -0.50 3.70
N ALA A 56 -12.70 -1.12 3.09
CA ALA A 56 -11.41 -1.37 3.71
C ALA A 56 -10.37 -0.55 2.96
N ILE A 57 -9.47 0.05 3.72
CA ILE A 57 -8.36 0.82 3.19
C ILE A 57 -7.09 0.04 3.54
N ILE A 58 -6.40 -0.44 2.54
CA ILE A 58 -5.23 -1.29 2.71
C ILE A 58 -4.00 -0.48 2.37
N PHE A 59 -3.07 -0.41 3.31
CA PHE A 59 -1.82 0.31 3.16
C PHE A 59 -0.66 -0.67 3.09
N GLY A 60 0.33 -0.34 2.30
CA GLY A 60 1.55 -1.12 2.27
C GLY A 60 2.71 -0.33 1.68
N VAL A 61 3.91 -0.77 1.98
CA VAL A 61 5.13 -0.19 1.42
C VAL A 61 5.76 -1.20 0.48
N VAL A 62 6.13 -0.75 -0.71
CA VAL A 62 6.64 -1.63 -1.74
C VAL A 62 7.75 -0.94 -2.54
N THR A 63 8.70 -1.70 -3.04
CA THR A 63 9.71 -1.21 -3.97
C THR A 63 9.10 -0.88 -5.33
N ASN A 64 9.82 -0.11 -6.15
CA ASN A 64 9.36 0.18 -7.51
C ASN A 64 9.12 -1.10 -8.32
N ALA A 65 9.99 -2.08 -8.19
CA ALA A 65 9.84 -3.36 -8.87
C ALA A 65 8.59 -4.13 -8.42
N GLY A 66 8.37 -4.20 -7.12
CA GLY A 66 7.18 -4.84 -6.56
C GLY A 66 5.89 -4.11 -6.90
N LEU A 67 5.95 -2.79 -7.04
CA LEU A 67 4.80 -1.97 -7.41
C LEU A 67 4.22 -2.37 -8.77
N SER A 68 5.07 -2.53 -9.77
CA SER A 68 4.63 -2.95 -11.10
C SER A 68 3.93 -4.31 -11.07
N SER A 69 4.50 -5.27 -10.36
CA SER A 69 3.91 -6.59 -10.17
C SER A 69 2.57 -6.51 -9.45
N LEU A 70 2.51 -5.73 -8.38
CA LEU A 70 1.29 -5.57 -7.60
C LEU A 70 0.14 -4.99 -8.45
N PHE A 71 0.40 -3.92 -9.20
CA PHE A 71 -0.65 -3.29 -10.00
C PHE A 71 -1.15 -4.22 -11.12
N LYS A 72 -0.28 -4.99 -11.74
CA LYS A 72 -0.69 -6.00 -12.71
C LYS A 72 -1.62 -7.04 -12.08
N THR A 73 -1.27 -7.48 -10.89
CA THR A 73 -2.07 -8.47 -10.15
C THR A 73 -3.42 -7.89 -9.72
N LEU A 74 -3.44 -6.65 -9.23
CA LEU A 74 -4.69 -5.99 -8.86
C LEU A 74 -5.63 -5.82 -10.05
N LYS A 75 -5.11 -5.47 -11.21
CA LYS A 75 -5.91 -5.39 -12.43
C LYS A 75 -6.47 -6.73 -12.84
N ARG A 76 -5.66 -7.78 -12.79
CA ARG A 76 -6.03 -9.12 -13.22
C ARG A 76 -6.98 -9.81 -12.27
N ARG A 77 -6.75 -9.69 -10.98
CA ARG A 77 -7.45 -10.45 -9.95
C ARG A 77 -8.60 -9.69 -9.29
N MET A 78 -8.49 -8.37 -9.20
CA MET A 78 -9.50 -7.53 -8.55
C MET A 78 -10.18 -6.56 -9.51
N TYR A 79 -9.77 -6.54 -10.77
CA TYR A 79 -10.34 -5.65 -11.78
C TYR A 79 -10.33 -4.19 -11.35
N ILE A 80 -9.22 -3.76 -10.73
CA ILE A 80 -9.10 -2.42 -10.14
C ILE A 80 -9.23 -1.29 -11.17
N ASP A 81 -9.00 -1.58 -12.44
CA ASP A 81 -9.17 -0.65 -13.55
C ASP A 81 -10.62 -0.50 -14.01
N VAL A 82 -11.53 -1.31 -13.49
CA VAL A 82 -12.96 -1.22 -13.81
C VAL A 82 -13.66 -0.37 -12.76
N PRO A 83 -14.39 0.68 -13.15
CA PRO A 83 -15.11 1.54 -12.21
C PRO A 83 -16.02 0.71 -11.28
N GLY A 84 -16.01 1.07 -10.00
CA GLY A 84 -16.80 0.37 -8.97
C GLY A 84 -16.07 -0.73 -8.22
N ASN A 85 -14.88 -1.13 -8.68
CA ASN A 85 -14.09 -2.19 -8.05
C ASN A 85 -13.01 -1.67 -7.10
N GLY A 86 -13.07 -0.39 -6.76
CA GLY A 86 -12.15 0.21 -5.82
C GLY A 86 -11.14 1.12 -6.48
N ILE A 87 -10.20 1.59 -5.67
CA ILE A 87 -9.17 2.53 -6.10
C ILE A 87 -7.84 2.04 -5.55
N ALA A 88 -6.79 2.13 -6.35
CA ALA A 88 -5.43 1.92 -5.90
C ALA A 88 -4.59 3.12 -6.31
N VAL A 89 -3.89 3.71 -5.36
CA VAL A 89 -2.99 4.83 -5.59
C VAL A 89 -1.62 4.54 -5.00
N THR A 90 -0.61 5.19 -5.52
CA THR A 90 0.75 5.06 -5.02
C THR A 90 1.35 6.43 -4.76
N ILE A 91 2.11 6.54 -3.69
CA ILE A 91 2.80 7.75 -3.29
C ILE A 91 4.27 7.42 -3.14
N PRO A 92 5.16 7.98 -3.97
CA PRO A 92 6.58 7.78 -3.79
C PRO A 92 7.04 8.33 -2.44
N LEU A 93 7.82 7.56 -1.70
CA LEU A 93 8.37 7.99 -0.43
C LEU A 93 9.74 8.60 -0.66
N SER A 94 9.92 9.84 -0.21
CA SER A 94 11.22 10.53 -0.29
C SER A 94 12.10 10.23 0.90
N SER A 95 11.51 9.95 2.07
CA SER A 95 12.23 9.58 3.28
C SER A 95 11.32 8.88 4.28
N ILE A 96 11.95 8.17 5.22
CA ILE A 96 11.27 7.48 6.31
C ILE A 96 12.02 7.82 7.59
N GLY A 97 11.29 8.27 8.62
CA GLY A 97 11.91 8.61 9.90
C GLY A 97 12.29 7.39 10.72
N GLY A 98 13.51 7.37 11.23
CA GLY A 98 13.98 6.42 12.21
C GLY A 98 14.34 5.03 11.67
N ARG A 99 15.40 4.46 12.24
CA ARG A 99 15.89 3.15 11.84
C ARG A 99 14.92 2.02 12.12
N ARG A 100 14.28 2.06 13.29
CA ARG A 100 13.32 1.01 13.66
C ARG A 100 12.07 1.01 12.78
N SER A 101 11.62 2.18 12.40
CA SER A 101 10.49 2.30 11.48
C SER A 101 10.82 1.71 10.12
N LEU A 102 12.02 1.97 9.61
CA LEU A 102 12.47 1.40 8.34
C LEU A 102 12.60 -0.11 8.43
N GLU A 103 13.23 -0.63 9.47
CA GLU A 103 13.36 -2.07 9.68
C GLU A 103 11.99 -2.76 9.77
N TYR A 104 11.07 -2.14 10.47
CA TYR A 104 9.70 -2.65 10.59
C TYR A 104 9.00 -2.68 9.23
N MET A 105 9.11 -1.62 8.45
CA MET A 105 8.48 -1.54 7.13
C MET A 105 9.07 -2.52 6.13
N LEU A 106 10.35 -2.79 6.23
CA LEU A 106 11.01 -3.78 5.38
C LEU A 106 10.73 -5.22 5.82
N ASP A 107 10.38 -5.41 7.09
CA ASP A 107 9.88 -6.65 7.70
C ASP A 107 10.64 -7.91 7.27
N GLY A 108 11.95 -7.81 7.18
CA GLY A 108 12.77 -8.95 6.80
C GLY A 108 12.67 -9.40 5.36
N GLN A 109 11.78 -8.83 4.57
CA GLN A 109 11.57 -9.28 3.19
C GLN A 109 12.73 -8.97 2.27
N VAL A 110 13.46 -7.93 2.59
CA VAL A 110 14.65 -7.51 1.83
C VAL A 110 15.92 -7.95 2.53
N LEU A 111 15.80 -8.68 3.63
CA LEU A 111 16.94 -9.03 4.48
C LEU A 111 17.66 -10.30 4.05
N GLY A 112 17.27 -10.91 2.95
CA GLY A 112 17.89 -12.12 2.44
C GLY A 112 19.23 -11.90 1.74
N THR A 113 19.59 -10.67 1.40
CA THR A 113 20.81 -10.35 0.67
C THR A 113 21.51 -9.12 1.26
N ASN A 114 22.85 -9.10 1.14
CA ASN A 114 23.63 -7.94 1.58
C ASN A 114 23.25 -6.66 0.83
N LYS A 115 22.91 -6.77 -0.44
CA LYS A 115 22.46 -5.63 -1.25
C LYS A 115 21.17 -5.02 -0.69
N SER A 116 20.26 -5.86 -0.22
CA SER A 116 19.01 -5.39 0.36
C SER A 116 19.23 -4.66 1.68
N LEU A 117 20.17 -5.15 2.50
CA LEU A 117 20.55 -4.48 3.73
C LEU A 117 21.21 -3.14 3.47
N GLU A 118 22.09 -3.08 2.48
CA GLU A 118 22.76 -1.83 2.08
C GLU A 118 21.73 -0.80 1.59
N LYS A 119 20.72 -1.23 0.82
CA LYS A 119 19.65 -0.36 0.38
C LYS A 119 18.84 0.17 1.56
N ALA A 120 18.49 -0.71 2.51
CA ALA A 120 17.74 -0.32 3.70
C ALA A 120 18.51 0.70 4.52
N GLU A 121 19.79 0.47 4.75
CA GLU A 121 20.66 1.41 5.48
C GLU A 121 20.80 2.75 4.75
N ARG A 122 20.87 2.72 3.42
CA ARG A 122 20.97 3.92 2.61
C ARG A 122 19.72 4.76 2.70
N ILE A 123 18.55 4.13 2.63
CA ILE A 123 17.26 4.80 2.76
C ILE A 123 17.14 5.42 4.15
N GLU A 124 17.53 4.69 5.18
CA GLU A 124 17.55 5.20 6.55
C GLU A 124 18.41 6.44 6.69
N ARG A 125 19.63 6.41 6.15
CA ARG A 125 20.54 7.58 6.20
C ARG A 125 19.94 8.80 5.52
N MET A 126 19.20 8.60 4.44
CA MET A 126 18.49 9.68 3.76
C MET A 126 17.36 10.23 4.62
N SER A 127 16.62 9.35 5.31
CA SER A 127 15.51 9.78 6.15
C SER A 127 15.97 10.53 7.40
N ILE A 128 17.08 10.15 8.00
CA ILE A 128 17.63 10.83 9.19
C ILE A 128 17.89 12.31 8.91
N LYS A 129 18.33 12.66 7.71
CA LYS A 129 18.58 14.06 7.35
C LYS A 129 17.34 14.93 7.33
N THR A 130 16.18 14.34 7.20
CA THR A 130 14.91 15.05 7.06
C THR A 130 13.93 14.76 8.21
N ASP A 131 14.34 13.98 9.21
CA ASP A 131 13.48 13.59 10.33
C ASP A 131 12.86 14.78 11.04
N TYR A 132 13.63 15.85 11.23
CA TYR A 132 13.14 17.05 11.91
C TYR A 132 12.13 17.83 11.10
N GLU A 133 12.11 17.64 9.80
CA GLU A 133 11.15 18.29 8.90
C GLU A 133 9.86 17.49 8.77
N LEU A 134 9.92 16.18 8.98
CA LEU A 134 8.80 15.27 8.84
C LEU A 134 7.96 15.13 10.11
N ILE A 135 8.53 15.48 11.24
CA ILE A 135 7.85 15.46 12.54
C ILE A 135 7.17 16.80 12.76
#